data_c95395dee679236e38cf309b84d9d98c
#
_entry.id   c95395dee679236e38cf309b84d9d98c
#
_cell.length_a   1.000
_cell.length_b   1.000
_cell.length_c   1.000
_cell.angle_alpha   90.00
_cell.angle_beta   90.00
_cell.angle_gamma   90.00
#
_symmetry.space_group_name_H-M   'P 1'
#
loop_
_entity.id
_entity.type
_entity.pdbx_description
1 polymer ?
#
loop_
_entity_poly.entity_id
_entity_poly.type
_entity_poly.pdbx_seq_one_letter_code
_entity_poly.pdbx_strand_id
1 'polypeptide(L)'
;NVTLQNADIFALPFPLESFDHIFVCFVLEHLEDPIAALRCFQPVLKRGGSITVIEGDHGSAYFHPESQLASRTIQCLIDIQKKLGGNSLIGRQLYPLLNHAGFENIKISPRMVYTDSSRPDLVEGFTRNTFIAMVEGVREQALTWRLMNENQWDTGIADLYASTSDDGVFCYTFFKGTAIRG
;
A
#
# COMPACT_ATOMS: atom_id res chain seq x y z
N ASN A 1 -18.33 -10.41 18.04
CA ASN A 1 -18.07 -11.65 17.28
C ASN A 1 -16.80 -11.56 16.46
N VAL A 2 -15.62 -11.40 17.11
CA VAL A 2 -14.34 -11.44 16.41
C VAL A 2 -13.47 -12.50 17.08
N THR A 3 -12.89 -13.38 16.27
CA THR A 3 -11.87 -14.34 16.72
C THR A 3 -10.56 -13.92 16.09
N LEU A 4 -9.51 -13.76 16.92
CA LEU A 4 -8.16 -13.49 16.44
C LEU A 4 -7.38 -14.80 16.46
N GLN A 5 -6.71 -15.08 15.34
CA GLN A 5 -5.90 -16.30 15.18
C GLN A 5 -4.57 -15.93 14.50
N ASN A 6 -3.47 -16.42 15.06
CA ASN A 6 -2.17 -16.34 14.39
C ASN A 6 -2.05 -17.52 13.42
N ALA A 7 -1.78 -17.26 12.16
CA ALA A 7 -1.64 -18.26 11.12
C ALA A 7 -0.69 -17.79 10.01
N ASP A 8 -0.06 -18.75 9.33
CA ASP A 8 0.69 -18.49 8.11
C ASP A 8 -0.28 -18.36 6.94
N ILE A 9 -0.17 -17.28 6.16
CA ILE A 9 -1.00 -17.03 4.98
C ILE A 9 -0.81 -18.10 3.89
N PHE A 10 0.36 -18.74 3.84
CA PHE A 10 0.66 -19.83 2.90
C PHE A 10 0.24 -21.22 3.42
N ALA A 11 -0.21 -21.33 4.69
CA ALA A 11 -0.64 -22.56 5.32
C ALA A 11 -1.88 -22.30 6.22
N LEU A 12 -2.97 -21.82 5.62
CA LEU A 12 -4.18 -21.43 6.32
C LEU A 12 -4.82 -22.63 7.05
N PRO A 13 -5.05 -22.56 8.37
CA PRO A 13 -5.58 -23.68 9.17
C PRO A 13 -7.13 -23.75 9.14
N PHE A 14 -7.73 -23.45 8.00
CA PHE A 14 -9.17 -23.41 7.86
C PHE A 14 -9.68 -24.55 6.96
N PRO A 15 -10.88 -25.09 7.23
CA PRO A 15 -11.50 -26.06 6.33
C PRO A 15 -11.74 -25.49 4.93
N LEU A 16 -11.83 -26.37 3.94
CA LEU A 16 -12.25 -25.96 2.60
C LEU A 16 -13.65 -25.33 2.64
N GLU A 17 -13.88 -24.33 1.81
CA GLU A 17 -15.19 -23.68 1.62
C GLU A 17 -15.82 -23.17 2.92
N SER A 18 -14.99 -22.62 3.85
CA SER A 18 -15.44 -22.15 5.15
C SER A 18 -15.84 -20.68 5.16
N PHE A 19 -15.40 -19.86 4.17
CA PHE A 19 -15.65 -18.43 4.17
C PHE A 19 -16.50 -18.00 2.97
N ASP A 20 -17.46 -17.10 3.23
CA ASP A 20 -18.25 -16.43 2.20
C ASP A 20 -17.50 -15.24 1.59
N HIS A 21 -16.62 -14.61 2.41
CA HIS A 21 -15.84 -13.45 2.01
C HIS A 21 -14.47 -13.44 2.70
N ILE A 22 -13.44 -12.99 1.97
CA ILE A 22 -12.11 -12.70 2.51
C ILE A 22 -11.80 -11.23 2.27
N PHE A 23 -11.26 -10.55 3.29
CA PHE A 23 -10.81 -9.18 3.22
C PHE A 23 -9.30 -9.11 3.48
N VAL A 24 -8.56 -8.54 2.53
CA VAL A 24 -7.11 -8.34 2.59
C VAL A 24 -6.83 -6.86 2.49
N CYS A 25 -6.04 -6.31 3.42
CA CYS A 25 -5.76 -4.88 3.46
C CYS A 25 -4.32 -4.64 3.88
N PHE A 26 -3.52 -4.04 2.99
CA PHE A 26 -2.11 -3.72 3.21
C PHE A 26 -1.27 -4.93 3.64
N VAL A 27 -1.42 -6.04 2.92
CA VAL A 27 -0.73 -7.31 3.18
C VAL A 27 0.13 -7.72 2.00
N LEU A 28 -0.42 -7.64 0.78
CA LEU A 28 0.25 -8.18 -0.40
C LEU A 28 1.55 -7.44 -0.72
N GLU A 29 1.63 -6.16 -0.37
CA GLU A 29 2.82 -5.34 -0.56
C GLU A 29 4.07 -5.85 0.20
N HIS A 30 3.86 -6.67 1.24
CA HIS A 30 4.92 -7.23 2.09
C HIS A 30 5.33 -8.65 1.69
N LEU A 31 4.66 -9.26 0.70
CA LEU A 31 4.89 -10.64 0.32
C LEU A 31 5.79 -10.75 -0.93
N GLU A 32 6.73 -11.68 -0.90
CA GLU A 32 7.57 -12.00 -2.07
C GLU A 32 6.75 -12.62 -3.21
N ASP A 33 5.74 -13.44 -2.88
CA ASP A 33 4.81 -14.05 -3.86
C ASP A 33 3.35 -13.77 -3.51
N PRO A 34 2.82 -12.58 -3.87
CA PRO A 34 1.43 -12.23 -3.62
C PRO A 34 0.44 -13.08 -4.41
N ILE A 35 0.83 -13.65 -5.58
CA ILE A 35 -0.04 -14.54 -6.35
C ILE A 35 -0.22 -15.88 -5.62
N ALA A 36 0.85 -16.44 -5.05
CA ALA A 36 0.76 -17.66 -4.25
C ALA A 36 -0.14 -17.44 -3.02
N ALA A 37 0.00 -16.32 -2.32
CA ALA A 37 -0.88 -15.97 -1.20
C ALA A 37 -2.35 -15.89 -1.63
N LEU A 38 -2.65 -15.20 -2.73
CA LEU A 38 -4.00 -15.10 -3.27
C LEU A 38 -4.57 -16.48 -3.67
N ARG A 39 -3.73 -17.38 -4.19
CA ARG A 39 -4.12 -18.78 -4.50
C ARG A 39 -4.45 -19.58 -3.24
N CYS A 40 -3.79 -19.32 -2.11
CA CYS A 40 -4.09 -19.97 -0.84
C CYS A 40 -5.49 -19.61 -0.31
N PHE A 41 -6.06 -18.48 -0.70
CA PHE A 41 -7.43 -18.11 -0.33
C PHE A 41 -8.51 -18.84 -1.13
N GLN A 42 -8.20 -19.30 -2.35
CA GLN A 42 -9.18 -19.98 -3.22
C GLN A 42 -9.86 -21.17 -2.53
N PRO A 43 -9.13 -22.17 -1.99
CA PRO A 43 -9.78 -23.36 -1.42
C PRO A 43 -10.60 -23.08 -0.18
N VAL A 44 -10.28 -22.06 0.61
CA VAL A 44 -11.02 -21.74 1.84
C VAL A 44 -12.23 -20.84 1.62
N LEU A 45 -12.32 -20.14 0.47
CA LEU A 45 -13.53 -19.48 0.02
C LEU A 45 -14.54 -20.51 -0.48
N LYS A 46 -15.82 -20.32 -0.22
CA LYS A 46 -16.90 -21.08 -0.88
C LYS A 46 -16.92 -20.77 -2.38
N ARG A 47 -17.49 -21.67 -3.18
CA ARG A 47 -17.78 -21.38 -4.59
C ARG A 47 -18.76 -20.19 -4.68
N GLY A 48 -18.46 -19.23 -5.54
CA GLY A 48 -19.18 -17.97 -5.62
C GLY A 48 -18.88 -17.00 -4.47
N GLY A 49 -18.06 -17.39 -3.49
CA GLY A 49 -17.53 -16.51 -2.44
C GLY A 49 -16.63 -15.42 -3.02
N SER A 50 -16.48 -14.33 -2.30
CA SER A 50 -15.82 -13.13 -2.81
C SER A 50 -14.57 -12.77 -2.01
N ILE A 51 -13.66 -12.04 -2.67
CA ILE A 51 -12.51 -11.41 -2.04
C ILE A 51 -12.54 -9.90 -2.24
N THR A 52 -12.16 -9.16 -1.23
CA THR A 52 -11.80 -7.73 -1.34
C THR A 52 -10.35 -7.55 -0.96
N VAL A 53 -9.59 -6.88 -1.80
CA VAL A 53 -8.18 -6.52 -1.56
C VAL A 53 -8.04 -5.01 -1.63
N ILE A 54 -7.36 -4.41 -0.65
CA ILE A 54 -7.01 -2.99 -0.66
C ILE A 54 -5.50 -2.88 -0.48
N GLU A 55 -4.84 -2.19 -1.41
CA GLU A 55 -3.39 -1.96 -1.38
C GLU A 55 -3.07 -0.52 -1.79
N GLY A 56 -1.96 -0.02 -1.30
CA GLY A 56 -1.43 1.30 -1.65
C GLY A 56 -0.61 1.30 -2.93
N ASP A 57 -0.34 2.50 -3.44
CA ASP A 57 0.58 2.72 -4.54
C ASP A 57 1.42 3.96 -4.26
N HIS A 58 2.61 3.77 -3.68
CA HIS A 58 3.47 4.88 -3.28
C HIS A 58 3.94 5.74 -4.46
N GLY A 59 3.99 5.16 -5.67
CA GLY A 59 4.28 5.89 -6.90
C GLY A 59 3.13 6.77 -7.40
N SER A 60 1.97 6.77 -6.74
CA SER A 60 0.84 7.64 -7.04
C SER A 60 0.79 8.90 -6.16
N ALA A 61 1.79 9.09 -5.29
CA ALA A 61 1.88 10.29 -4.47
C ALA A 61 2.28 11.50 -5.33
N TYR A 62 1.49 12.57 -5.27
CA TYR A 62 1.85 13.88 -5.81
C TYR A 62 1.38 14.98 -4.85
N PHE A 63 2.07 16.11 -4.88
CA PHE A 63 1.91 17.15 -3.86
C PHE A 63 2.31 18.52 -4.40
N HIS A 64 1.85 19.54 -3.70
CA HIS A 64 2.24 20.93 -3.91
C HIS A 64 2.67 21.51 -2.56
N PRO A 65 3.77 22.31 -2.50
CA PRO A 65 4.68 22.65 -3.59
C PRO A 65 5.46 21.44 -4.15
N GLU A 66 5.73 21.45 -5.46
CA GLU A 66 6.56 20.41 -6.06
C GLU A 66 8.01 20.51 -5.56
N SER A 67 8.60 19.35 -5.25
CA SER A 67 10.03 19.23 -4.91
C SER A 67 10.61 17.94 -5.47
N GLN A 68 11.75 18.07 -6.14
CA GLN A 68 12.50 16.90 -6.62
C GLN A 68 13.11 16.11 -5.45
N LEU A 69 13.53 16.78 -4.37
CA LEU A 69 14.10 16.11 -3.20
C LEU A 69 13.00 15.34 -2.43
N ALA A 70 11.83 15.94 -2.24
CA ALA A 70 10.68 15.27 -1.66
C ALA A 70 10.27 14.02 -2.47
N SER A 71 10.19 14.15 -3.80
CA SER A 71 9.93 13.00 -4.68
C SER A 71 11.01 11.92 -4.57
N ARG A 72 12.26 12.34 -4.37
CA ARG A 72 13.38 11.40 -4.18
C ARG A 72 13.32 10.67 -2.84
N THR A 73 12.86 11.30 -1.74
CA THR A 73 12.65 10.58 -0.47
C THR A 73 11.57 9.52 -0.59
N ILE A 74 10.47 9.81 -1.30
CA ILE A 74 9.43 8.81 -1.61
C ILE A 74 10.01 7.66 -2.44
N GLN A 75 10.84 7.99 -3.44
CA GLN A 75 11.49 6.95 -4.26
C GLN A 75 12.42 6.07 -3.43
N CYS A 76 13.12 6.62 -2.42
CA CYS A 76 13.93 5.81 -1.50
C CYS A 76 13.07 4.76 -0.76
N LEU A 77 11.89 5.13 -0.26
CA LEU A 77 10.96 4.19 0.36
C LEU A 77 10.60 3.04 -0.60
N ILE A 78 10.25 3.37 -1.85
CA ILE A 78 9.90 2.40 -2.89
C ILE A 78 11.08 1.46 -3.18
N ASP A 79 12.29 2.01 -3.37
CA ASP A 79 13.49 1.25 -3.69
C ASP A 79 13.90 0.33 -2.53
N ILE A 80 13.77 0.81 -1.29
CA ILE A 80 14.08 0.04 -0.07
C ILE A 80 13.10 -1.12 0.10
N GLN A 81 11.79 -0.88 0.01
CA GLN A 81 10.78 -1.95 0.09
C GLN A 81 11.01 -3.01 -0.98
N LYS A 82 11.27 -2.58 -2.22
CA LYS A 82 11.59 -3.51 -3.32
C LYS A 82 12.84 -4.37 -3.03
N LYS A 83 13.88 -3.77 -2.47
CA LYS A 83 15.13 -4.49 -2.14
C LYS A 83 14.95 -5.47 -0.97
N LEU A 84 13.96 -5.21 -0.10
CA LEU A 84 13.58 -6.09 1.01
C LEU A 84 12.55 -7.16 0.61
N GLY A 85 12.20 -7.29 -0.68
CA GLY A 85 11.28 -8.31 -1.19
C GLY A 85 9.81 -7.86 -1.24
N GLY A 86 9.48 -6.63 -0.82
CA GLY A 86 8.14 -6.05 -0.91
C GLY A 86 7.87 -5.32 -2.22
N ASN A 87 6.65 -4.81 -2.38
CA ASN A 87 6.22 -4.07 -3.57
C ASN A 87 5.23 -2.96 -3.22
N SER A 88 5.73 -1.77 -2.93
CA SER A 88 4.91 -0.59 -2.60
C SER A 88 4.14 0.02 -3.79
N LEU A 89 4.27 -0.55 -4.97
CA LEU A 89 3.52 -0.18 -6.18
C LEU A 89 2.42 -1.20 -6.51
N ILE A 90 2.13 -2.12 -5.58
CA ILE A 90 1.28 -3.29 -5.83
C ILE A 90 -0.18 -2.93 -6.11
N GLY A 91 -0.67 -1.81 -5.59
CA GLY A 91 -2.04 -1.37 -5.79
C GLY A 91 -2.45 -1.30 -7.26
N ARG A 92 -1.59 -0.73 -8.12
CA ARG A 92 -1.81 -0.67 -9.58
C ARG A 92 -1.80 -2.03 -10.27
N GLN A 93 -1.34 -3.08 -9.57
CA GLN A 93 -1.18 -4.43 -10.10
C GLN A 93 -2.30 -5.39 -9.68
N LEU A 94 -3.29 -4.93 -8.89
CA LEU A 94 -4.34 -5.81 -8.33
C LEU A 94 -5.10 -6.59 -9.40
N TYR A 95 -5.36 -6.00 -10.59
CA TYR A 95 -6.05 -6.73 -11.64
C TYR A 95 -5.26 -7.96 -12.13
N PRO A 96 -4.02 -7.82 -12.63
CA PRO A 96 -3.25 -8.98 -13.06
C PRO A 96 -2.97 -9.98 -11.93
N LEU A 97 -2.78 -9.54 -10.68
CA LEU A 97 -2.56 -10.42 -9.54
C LEU A 97 -3.77 -11.32 -9.27
N LEU A 98 -4.96 -10.74 -9.17
CA LEU A 98 -6.21 -11.48 -8.97
C LEU A 98 -6.51 -12.41 -10.16
N ASN A 99 -6.27 -11.94 -11.39
CA ASN A 99 -6.47 -12.75 -12.60
C ASN A 99 -5.52 -13.96 -12.64
N HIS A 100 -4.24 -13.77 -12.39
CA HIS A 100 -3.25 -14.87 -12.35
C HIS A 100 -3.47 -15.82 -11.17
N ALA A 101 -4.10 -15.35 -10.09
CA ALA A 101 -4.51 -16.21 -8.97
C ALA A 101 -5.78 -17.03 -9.26
N GLY A 102 -6.46 -16.81 -10.40
CA GLY A 102 -7.62 -17.59 -10.84
C GLY A 102 -8.96 -17.07 -10.30
N PHE A 103 -9.02 -15.82 -9.87
CA PHE A 103 -10.28 -15.18 -9.51
C PHE A 103 -11.02 -14.68 -10.75
N GLU A 104 -12.34 -14.63 -10.67
CA GLU A 104 -13.24 -14.19 -11.72
C GLU A 104 -13.97 -12.89 -11.36
N ASN A 105 -14.64 -12.26 -12.33
CA ASN A 105 -15.45 -11.05 -12.14
C ASN A 105 -14.70 -9.92 -11.42
N ILE A 106 -13.41 -9.75 -11.77
CA ILE A 106 -12.51 -8.79 -11.15
C ILE A 106 -12.94 -7.37 -11.45
N LYS A 107 -13.07 -6.55 -10.40
CA LYS A 107 -13.35 -5.11 -10.51
C LYS A 107 -12.33 -4.35 -9.69
N ILE A 108 -11.62 -3.42 -10.33
CA ILE A 108 -10.66 -2.54 -9.65
C ILE A 108 -11.22 -1.12 -9.58
N SER A 109 -11.06 -0.50 -8.42
CA SER A 109 -11.55 0.85 -8.15
C SER A 109 -10.45 1.65 -7.44
N PRO A 110 -9.83 2.63 -8.13
CA PRO A 110 -8.94 3.59 -7.48
C PRO A 110 -9.71 4.38 -6.41
N ARG A 111 -9.06 4.61 -5.27
CA ARG A 111 -9.58 5.36 -4.12
C ARG A 111 -8.58 6.43 -3.78
N MET A 112 -8.82 7.62 -4.28
CA MET A 112 -7.94 8.75 -4.09
C MET A 112 -8.19 9.40 -2.72
N VAL A 113 -7.11 9.63 -1.98
CA VAL A 113 -7.07 10.53 -0.83
C VAL A 113 -6.46 11.84 -1.31
N TYR A 114 -7.19 12.92 -1.10
CA TYR A 114 -6.75 14.29 -1.38
C TYR A 114 -6.84 15.10 -0.09
N THR A 115 -5.76 15.75 0.29
CA THR A 115 -5.68 16.56 1.51
C THR A 115 -5.20 17.97 1.20
N ASP A 116 -5.82 18.94 1.84
CA ASP A 116 -5.47 20.36 1.84
C ASP A 116 -5.88 20.99 3.19
N SER A 117 -5.63 22.27 3.39
CA SER A 117 -5.92 22.98 4.64
C SER A 117 -7.40 23.00 5.03
N SER A 118 -8.34 22.72 4.12
CA SER A 118 -9.77 22.58 4.43
C SER A 118 -10.11 21.26 5.15
N ARG A 119 -9.15 20.33 5.21
CA ARG A 119 -9.28 19.00 5.81
C ARG A 119 -8.17 18.72 6.82
N PRO A 120 -8.06 19.49 7.91
CA PRO A 120 -6.94 19.41 8.85
C PRO A 120 -6.77 18.02 9.48
N ASP A 121 -7.87 17.31 9.76
CA ASP A 121 -7.80 15.94 10.31
C ASP A 121 -7.14 14.95 9.32
N LEU A 122 -7.38 15.09 8.02
CA LEU A 122 -6.72 14.27 7.00
C LEU A 122 -5.27 14.68 6.78
N VAL A 123 -4.97 15.99 6.81
CA VAL A 123 -3.59 16.48 6.75
C VAL A 123 -2.79 15.89 7.89
N GLU A 124 -3.29 15.98 9.12
CA GLU A 124 -2.62 15.45 10.30
C GLU A 124 -2.57 13.91 10.29
N GLY A 125 -3.72 13.27 10.15
CA GLY A 125 -3.83 11.81 10.29
C GLY A 125 -3.20 11.04 9.12
N PHE A 126 -3.49 11.45 7.89
CA PHE A 126 -3.00 10.72 6.71
C PHE A 126 -1.66 11.26 6.21
N THR A 127 -1.56 12.56 5.91
CA THR A 127 -0.35 13.07 5.26
C THR A 127 0.83 13.06 6.23
N ARG A 128 0.69 13.64 7.43
CA ARG A 128 1.78 13.72 8.41
C ARG A 128 2.05 12.39 9.11
N ASN A 129 1.04 11.91 9.86
CA ASN A 129 1.22 10.80 10.80
C ASN A 129 1.21 9.41 10.13
N THR A 130 0.84 9.33 8.84
CA THR A 130 0.89 8.07 8.09
C THR A 130 1.93 8.14 6.98
N PHE A 131 1.72 8.96 5.96
CA PHE A 131 2.55 8.90 4.76
C PHE A 131 3.97 9.45 4.99
N ILE A 132 4.10 10.68 5.52
CA ILE A 132 5.42 11.27 5.77
C ILE A 132 6.17 10.46 6.83
N ALA A 133 5.51 10.05 7.91
CA ALA A 133 6.12 9.21 8.94
C ALA A 133 6.64 7.87 8.39
N MET A 134 5.93 7.27 7.43
CA MET A 134 6.39 6.06 6.75
C MET A 134 7.63 6.33 5.88
N VAL A 135 7.69 7.46 5.18
CA VAL A 135 8.90 7.88 4.44
C VAL A 135 10.06 8.12 5.39
N GLU A 136 9.85 8.86 6.48
CA GLU A 136 10.88 9.10 7.52
C GLU A 136 11.42 7.81 8.12
N GLY A 137 10.57 6.80 8.27
CA GLY A 137 10.93 5.50 8.85
C GLY A 137 12.04 4.76 8.09
N VAL A 138 12.34 5.13 6.85
CA VAL A 138 13.42 4.49 6.06
C VAL A 138 14.71 5.33 5.98
N ARG A 139 14.81 6.42 6.77
CA ARG A 139 15.98 7.33 6.77
C ARG A 139 17.30 6.59 6.92
N GLU A 140 17.40 5.72 7.91
CA GLU A 140 18.65 5.01 8.22
C GLU A 140 19.12 4.16 7.03
N GLN A 141 18.21 3.40 6.42
CA GLN A 141 18.50 2.59 5.26
C GLN A 141 18.86 3.44 4.05
N ALA A 142 18.14 4.55 3.81
CA ALA A 142 18.39 5.44 2.70
C ALA A 142 19.82 6.03 2.75
N LEU A 143 20.28 6.46 3.92
CA LEU A 143 21.61 6.99 4.13
C LEU A 143 22.69 5.89 4.08
N THR A 144 22.48 4.77 4.77
CA THR A 144 23.41 3.62 4.79
C THR A 144 23.62 3.05 3.39
N TRP A 145 22.55 2.94 2.59
CA TRP A 145 22.64 2.45 1.21
C TRP A 145 23.04 3.54 0.21
N ARG A 146 23.31 4.75 0.67
CA ARG A 146 23.76 5.91 -0.12
C ARG A 146 22.77 6.26 -1.25
N LEU A 147 21.49 6.10 -1.02
CA LEU A 147 20.44 6.52 -1.96
C LEU A 147 20.30 8.04 -2.00
N MET A 148 20.51 8.68 -0.83
CA MET A 148 20.62 10.14 -0.65
C MET A 148 21.71 10.42 0.39
N ASN A 149 22.27 11.65 0.36
CA ASN A 149 23.05 12.14 1.50
C ASN A 149 22.12 12.80 2.54
N GLU A 150 22.65 13.02 3.76
CA GLU A 150 21.87 13.53 4.90
C GLU A 150 21.20 14.88 4.59
N ASN A 151 21.93 15.83 4.02
CA ASN A 151 21.38 17.15 3.70
C ASN A 151 20.26 17.08 2.65
N GLN A 152 20.42 16.24 1.62
CA GLN A 152 19.38 16.00 0.62
C GLN A 152 18.12 15.37 1.25
N TRP A 153 18.33 14.41 2.16
CA TRP A 153 17.23 13.74 2.88
C TRP A 153 16.45 14.73 3.73
N ASP A 154 17.15 15.47 4.60
CA ASP A 154 16.52 16.40 5.53
C ASP A 154 15.76 17.53 4.79
N THR A 155 16.33 18.02 3.66
CA THR A 155 15.63 18.98 2.80
C THR A 155 14.41 18.33 2.16
N GLY A 156 14.51 17.10 1.64
CA GLY A 156 13.39 16.41 0.99
C GLY A 156 12.23 16.13 1.96
N ILE A 157 12.52 15.79 3.20
CA ILE A 157 11.51 15.63 4.25
C ILE A 157 10.87 16.98 4.61
N ALA A 158 11.65 18.04 4.76
CA ALA A 158 11.11 19.37 5.02
C ALA A 158 10.18 19.83 3.88
N ASP A 159 10.55 19.54 2.63
CA ASP A 159 9.73 19.84 1.45
C ASP A 159 8.43 18.98 1.42
N LEU A 160 8.47 17.72 1.88
CA LEU A 160 7.25 16.92 2.05
C LEU A 160 6.32 17.56 3.10
N TYR A 161 6.87 18.02 4.22
CA TYR A 161 6.08 18.74 5.22
C TYR A 161 5.48 20.05 4.69
N ALA A 162 6.12 20.73 3.70
CA ALA A 162 5.53 21.90 3.05
C ALA A 162 4.19 21.59 2.38
N SER A 163 3.96 20.35 1.93
CA SER A 163 2.65 19.93 1.38
C SER A 163 1.52 19.92 2.43
N THR A 164 1.84 20.10 3.70
CA THR A 164 0.87 20.17 4.80
C THR A 164 0.62 21.59 5.33
N SER A 165 1.18 22.61 4.67
CA SER A 165 0.96 24.02 4.96
C SER A 165 -0.41 24.51 4.46
N ASP A 166 -0.76 25.78 4.72
CA ASP A 166 -2.05 26.35 4.33
C ASP A 166 -2.29 26.30 2.80
N ASP A 167 -1.24 26.49 2.00
CA ASP A 167 -1.29 26.37 0.54
C ASP A 167 -0.84 24.98 0.04
N GLY A 168 -0.57 24.06 0.95
CA GLY A 168 -0.10 22.73 0.63
C GLY A 168 -1.21 21.78 0.18
N VAL A 169 -0.84 20.85 -0.70
CA VAL A 169 -1.73 19.78 -1.19
C VAL A 169 -0.97 18.47 -1.21
N PHE A 170 -1.65 17.40 -0.82
CA PHE A 170 -1.12 16.06 -0.97
C PHE A 170 -2.20 15.12 -1.53
N CYS A 171 -1.81 14.25 -2.43
CA CYS A 171 -2.69 13.27 -3.04
C CYS A 171 -2.02 11.90 -3.14
N TYR A 172 -2.82 10.85 -2.87
CA TYR A 172 -2.37 9.47 -2.87
C TYR A 172 -3.50 8.55 -3.32
N THR A 173 -3.16 7.44 -3.99
CA THR A 173 -4.17 6.49 -4.47
C THR A 173 -3.99 5.12 -3.82
N PHE A 174 -5.05 4.66 -3.15
CA PHE A 174 -5.26 3.26 -2.85
C PHE A 174 -6.03 2.58 -3.99
N PHE A 175 -5.85 1.29 -4.15
CA PHE A 175 -6.63 0.50 -5.09
C PHE A 175 -7.43 -0.55 -4.34
N LYS A 176 -8.74 -0.58 -4.60
CA LYS A 176 -9.62 -1.63 -4.12
C LYS A 176 -9.93 -2.60 -5.25
N GLY A 177 -9.55 -3.85 -5.09
CA GLY A 177 -9.93 -4.96 -5.96
C GLY A 177 -11.04 -5.78 -5.31
N THR A 178 -12.05 -6.17 -6.08
CA THR A 178 -13.05 -7.18 -5.69
C THR A 178 -13.11 -8.25 -6.75
N ALA A 179 -13.25 -9.51 -6.33
CA ALA A 179 -13.33 -10.64 -7.25
C ALA A 179 -14.11 -11.80 -6.63
N ILE A 180 -14.42 -12.81 -7.42
CA ILE A 180 -15.22 -13.97 -7.03
C ILE A 180 -14.42 -15.25 -7.29
N ARG A 181 -14.54 -16.23 -6.40
CA ARG A 181 -14.11 -17.61 -6.66
C ARG A 181 -15.08 -18.30 -7.60
N GLY A 182 -14.61 -18.79 -8.75
CA GLY A 182 -15.37 -19.62 -9.68
C GLY A 182 -15.73 -21.01 -9.13
#